data_4563a2f6a6a68e46fd7efbf3d924a040
#
_entry.id   4563a2f6a6a68e46fd7efbf3d924a040
#
_cell.length_a   1.000
_cell.length_b   1.000
_cell.length_c   1.000
_cell.angle_alpha   90.00
_cell.angle_beta   90.00
_cell.angle_gamma   90.00
#
_symmetry.space_group_name_H-M   'P 1'
#
loop_
_entity.id
_entity.type
_entity.pdbx_description
1 polymer ?
#
loop_
_entity_poly.entity_id
_entity_poly.type
_entity_poly.pdbx_seq_one_letter_code
_entity_poly.pdbx_strand_id
1 'polypeptide(L)'
;MTDTNLNMLAVIEKAALSPEVDVLKMEALLNLQERIMKKQAEIEFNQDMAALRGELNEHPVIKSRKNAQTKSSYADLEDVKMVVDPLMTKYGFFDRYEDDYPSEGIVGTTCIITHRAGHKESNRVQFRLDDKGIAGSINKTQIHAAASSMTYGQRISLCRALGVRITEDDDGNAGGSQAITPEQSIWIEEMLEATGADKAKFLVYMGVKSIGDIPAAAFNKAKTALEGKRAAVGV
;
A
#
# COMPACT_ATOMS: atom_id res chain seq x y z
N MET A 1 17.32 -9.36 -22.92
CA MET A 1 18.26 -8.42 -23.59
C MET A 1 17.59 -7.97 -24.87
N THR A 2 17.33 -6.69 -25.01
CA THR A 2 16.66 -6.16 -26.21
C THR A 2 17.63 -6.16 -27.40
N ASP A 3 17.10 -6.33 -28.62
CA ASP A 3 17.89 -6.35 -29.89
C ASP A 3 18.82 -5.14 -30.04
N THR A 4 18.43 -4.01 -29.44
CA THR A 4 19.22 -2.76 -29.44
C THR A 4 20.54 -2.90 -28.67
N ASN A 5 20.57 -3.63 -27.53
CA ASN A 5 21.78 -3.85 -26.74
C ASN A 5 22.78 -4.78 -27.42
N LEU A 6 22.28 -5.82 -28.11
CA LEU A 6 23.10 -6.73 -28.91
C LEU A 6 23.76 -5.99 -30.09
N ASN A 7 23.04 -5.09 -30.74
CA ASN A 7 23.54 -4.30 -31.85
C ASN A 7 24.63 -3.30 -31.40
N MET A 8 24.48 -2.67 -30.23
CA MET A 8 25.47 -1.73 -29.69
C MET A 8 26.75 -2.43 -29.25
N LEU A 9 26.64 -3.59 -28.59
CA LEU A 9 27.83 -4.41 -28.23
C LEU A 9 28.63 -4.82 -29.46
N ALA A 10 27.99 -5.23 -30.54
CA ALA A 10 28.64 -5.57 -31.78
C ALA A 10 29.37 -4.35 -32.43
N VAL A 11 28.81 -3.16 -32.31
CA VAL A 11 29.46 -1.91 -32.74
C VAL A 11 30.70 -1.61 -31.93
N ILE A 12 30.64 -1.75 -30.61
CA ILE A 12 31.78 -1.53 -29.71
C ILE A 12 32.88 -2.56 -29.96
N GLU A 13 32.53 -3.84 -30.11
CA GLU A 13 33.48 -4.91 -30.41
C GLU A 13 34.19 -4.66 -31.76
N LYS A 14 33.46 -4.30 -32.79
CA LYS A 14 34.03 -3.93 -34.09
C LYS A 14 34.93 -2.71 -33.99
N ALA A 15 34.56 -1.71 -33.22
CA ALA A 15 35.38 -0.52 -32.96
C ALA A 15 36.67 -0.88 -32.21
N ALA A 16 36.61 -1.78 -31.22
CA ALA A 16 37.79 -2.22 -30.45
C ALA A 16 38.82 -2.98 -31.30
N LEU A 17 38.40 -3.64 -32.36
CA LEU A 17 39.27 -4.37 -33.29
C LEU A 17 39.84 -3.47 -34.41
N SER A 18 39.40 -2.22 -34.53
CA SER A 18 39.88 -1.30 -35.57
C SER A 18 41.09 -0.52 -35.09
N PRO A 19 42.24 -0.57 -35.79
CA PRO A 19 43.44 0.17 -35.44
C PRO A 19 43.31 1.70 -35.58
N GLU A 20 42.22 2.16 -36.22
CA GLU A 20 41.95 3.61 -36.42
C GLU A 20 41.08 4.21 -35.31
N VAL A 21 40.59 3.40 -34.38
CA VAL A 21 39.75 3.89 -33.26
C VAL A 21 40.63 4.32 -32.10
N ASP A 22 40.65 5.63 -31.87
CA ASP A 22 41.30 6.24 -30.73
C ASP A 22 40.58 5.89 -29.41
N VAL A 23 41.36 5.82 -28.30
CA VAL A 23 40.87 5.54 -26.95
C VAL A 23 39.73 6.49 -26.54
N LEU A 24 39.81 7.77 -26.92
CA LEU A 24 38.75 8.75 -26.65
C LEU A 24 37.43 8.42 -27.35
N LYS A 25 37.48 7.89 -28.57
CA LYS A 25 36.26 7.44 -29.27
C LYS A 25 35.65 6.21 -28.61
N MET A 26 36.48 5.27 -28.14
CA MET A 26 36.01 4.10 -27.42
C MET A 26 35.34 4.48 -26.11
N GLU A 27 35.96 5.36 -25.33
CA GLU A 27 35.38 5.90 -24.10
C GLU A 27 34.02 6.59 -24.36
N ALA A 28 33.94 7.38 -25.43
CA ALA A 28 32.68 8.04 -25.82
C ALA A 28 31.57 7.04 -26.19
N LEU A 29 31.92 5.93 -26.87
CA LEU A 29 30.96 4.85 -27.21
C LEU A 29 30.48 4.12 -25.96
N LEU A 30 31.37 3.79 -25.00
CA LEU A 30 31.01 3.14 -23.75
C LEU A 30 30.13 4.04 -22.89
N ASN A 31 30.43 5.34 -22.79
CA ASN A 31 29.62 6.32 -22.11
C ASN A 31 28.23 6.47 -22.74
N LEU A 32 28.14 6.44 -24.08
CA LEU A 32 26.86 6.46 -24.80
C LEU A 32 26.04 5.22 -24.48
N GLN A 33 26.66 4.04 -24.50
CA GLN A 33 26.01 2.78 -24.16
C GLN A 33 25.46 2.81 -22.74
N GLU A 34 26.26 3.25 -21.76
CA GLU A 34 25.82 3.36 -20.36
C GLU A 34 24.61 4.29 -20.22
N ARG A 35 24.62 5.43 -20.91
CA ARG A 35 23.48 6.38 -20.93
C ARG A 35 22.22 5.75 -21.53
N ILE A 36 22.35 4.98 -22.62
CA ILE A 36 21.21 4.28 -23.26
C ILE A 36 20.66 3.23 -22.29
N MET A 37 21.52 2.43 -21.66
CA MET A 37 21.10 1.41 -20.70
C MET A 37 20.40 2.04 -19.46
N LYS A 38 20.95 3.12 -18.92
CA LYS A 38 20.31 3.87 -17.82
C LYS A 38 18.93 4.40 -18.21
N LYS A 39 18.82 4.95 -19.42
CA LYS A 39 17.53 5.47 -19.91
C LYS A 39 16.51 4.36 -20.16
N GLN A 40 16.94 3.22 -20.67
CA GLN A 40 16.08 2.06 -20.84
C GLN A 40 15.59 1.52 -19.48
N ALA A 41 16.47 1.40 -18.49
CA ALA A 41 16.12 0.98 -17.15
C ALA A 41 15.11 1.93 -16.47
N GLU A 42 15.25 3.25 -16.69
CA GLU A 42 14.30 4.26 -16.21
C GLU A 42 12.92 4.11 -16.89
N ILE A 43 12.87 3.84 -18.18
CA ILE A 43 11.62 3.61 -18.90
C ILE A 43 10.90 2.37 -18.37
N GLU A 44 11.61 1.25 -18.22
CA GLU A 44 11.05 0.00 -17.67
C GLU A 44 10.56 0.20 -16.24
N PHE A 45 11.35 0.88 -15.39
CA PHE A 45 10.93 1.24 -14.04
C PHE A 45 9.60 2.00 -14.04
N ASN A 46 9.47 3.03 -14.87
CA ASN A 46 8.27 3.87 -14.91
C ASN A 46 7.05 3.10 -15.43
N GLN A 47 7.22 2.22 -16.40
CA GLN A 47 6.15 1.37 -16.93
C GLN A 47 5.64 0.39 -15.87
N ASP A 48 6.56 -0.35 -15.24
CA ASP A 48 6.22 -1.33 -14.22
C ASP A 48 5.70 -0.65 -12.94
N MET A 49 6.20 0.56 -12.58
CA MET A 49 5.69 1.36 -11.46
C MET A 49 4.25 1.84 -11.71
N ALA A 50 3.93 2.25 -12.93
CA ALA A 50 2.56 2.63 -13.27
C ALA A 50 1.59 1.45 -13.15
N ALA A 51 2.00 0.25 -13.61
CA ALA A 51 1.23 -0.98 -13.48
C ALA A 51 1.07 -1.40 -12.02
N LEU A 52 2.15 -1.39 -11.24
CA LEU A 52 2.14 -1.66 -9.79
C LEU A 52 1.15 -0.75 -9.05
N ARG A 53 1.23 0.56 -9.28
CA ARG A 53 0.31 1.53 -8.65
C ARG A 53 -1.13 1.34 -9.06
N GLY A 54 -1.39 0.93 -10.29
CA GLY A 54 -2.74 0.55 -10.76
C GLY A 54 -3.31 -0.56 -9.90
N GLU A 55 -2.57 -1.64 -9.71
CA GLU A 55 -3.00 -2.80 -8.93
C GLU A 55 -3.07 -2.50 -7.41
N LEU A 56 -2.14 -1.70 -6.88
CA LEU A 56 -2.21 -1.24 -5.48
C LEU A 56 -3.47 -0.42 -5.17
N ASN A 57 -4.02 0.31 -6.13
CA ASN A 57 -5.27 1.03 -5.95
C ASN A 57 -6.50 0.10 -5.82
N GLU A 58 -6.42 -1.10 -6.38
CA GLU A 58 -7.46 -2.13 -6.27
C GLU A 58 -7.35 -2.90 -4.95
N HIS A 59 -6.18 -2.87 -4.31
CA HIS A 59 -5.88 -3.57 -3.06
C HIS A 59 -5.45 -2.59 -1.94
N PRO A 60 -6.37 -1.77 -1.39
CA PRO A 60 -6.03 -0.84 -0.33
C PRO A 60 -5.61 -1.56 0.94
N VAL A 61 -4.64 -1.00 1.67
CA VAL A 61 -4.23 -1.50 2.98
C VAL A 61 -5.28 -1.13 4.02
N ILE A 62 -5.76 -2.10 4.77
CA ILE A 62 -6.78 -1.92 5.80
C ILE A 62 -6.11 -1.63 7.15
N LYS A 63 -6.67 -0.69 7.91
CA LYS A 63 -6.26 -0.40 9.30
C LYS A 63 -6.74 -1.51 10.23
N SER A 64 -5.92 -2.52 10.46
CA SER A 64 -6.23 -3.71 11.28
C SER A 64 -5.99 -3.49 12.79
N ARG A 65 -5.18 -2.51 13.17
CA ARG A 65 -4.73 -2.28 14.54
C ARG A 65 -5.47 -1.10 15.20
N LYS A 66 -5.68 -1.18 16.50
CA LYS A 66 -6.25 -0.09 17.33
C LYS A 66 -5.25 0.37 18.37
N ASN A 67 -5.02 1.67 18.46
CA ASN A 67 -4.23 2.26 19.52
C ASN A 67 -5.07 2.26 20.82
N ALA A 68 -4.55 1.63 21.87
CA ALA A 68 -5.26 1.50 23.14
C ALA A 68 -5.55 2.86 23.82
N GLN A 69 -4.67 3.85 23.62
CA GLN A 69 -4.76 5.16 24.25
C GLN A 69 -5.63 6.12 23.45
N THR A 70 -5.38 6.26 22.15
CA THR A 70 -6.08 7.23 21.28
C THR A 70 -7.35 6.68 20.66
N LYS A 71 -7.59 5.35 20.77
CA LYS A 71 -8.70 4.61 20.11
C LYS A 71 -8.69 4.71 18.58
N SER A 72 -7.67 5.32 17.99
CA SER A 72 -7.52 5.43 16.53
C SER A 72 -7.10 4.11 15.91
N SER A 73 -7.65 3.80 14.75
CA SER A 73 -7.24 2.65 13.92
C SER A 73 -6.01 3.01 13.10
N TYR A 74 -5.09 2.07 12.91
CA TYR A 74 -3.90 2.23 12.07
C TYR A 74 -3.50 0.90 11.43
N ALA A 75 -2.79 0.97 10.30
CA ALA A 75 -2.07 -0.15 9.72
C ALA A 75 -0.60 -0.06 10.14
N ASP A 76 0.00 -1.14 10.59
CA ASP A 76 1.44 -1.18 10.87
C ASP A 76 2.27 -1.47 9.60
N LEU A 77 3.58 -1.59 9.73
CA LEU A 77 4.45 -1.88 8.59
C LEU A 77 4.18 -3.27 8.01
N GLU A 78 3.86 -4.24 8.87
CA GLU A 78 3.55 -5.61 8.47
C GLU A 78 2.28 -5.66 7.62
N ASP A 79 1.21 -4.98 8.05
CA ASP A 79 -0.05 -4.86 7.29
C ASP A 79 0.20 -4.28 5.89
N VAL A 80 1.07 -3.25 5.79
CA VAL A 80 1.45 -2.64 4.51
C VAL A 80 2.23 -3.63 3.64
N LYS A 81 3.25 -4.30 4.21
CA LYS A 81 4.11 -5.22 3.47
C LYS A 81 3.37 -6.47 3.01
N MET A 82 2.38 -6.97 3.76
CA MET A 82 1.54 -8.09 3.32
C MET A 82 0.82 -7.82 1.99
N VAL A 83 0.41 -6.58 1.73
CA VAL A 83 -0.22 -6.17 0.47
C VAL A 83 0.81 -5.82 -0.59
N VAL A 84 1.86 -5.09 -0.20
CA VAL A 84 2.81 -4.47 -1.12
C VAL A 84 3.84 -5.46 -1.66
N ASP A 85 4.42 -6.32 -0.80
CA ASP A 85 5.54 -7.20 -1.18
C ASP A 85 5.19 -8.19 -2.31
N PRO A 86 4.02 -8.85 -2.33
CA PRO A 86 3.64 -9.72 -3.45
C PRO A 86 3.55 -8.97 -4.78
N LEU A 87 3.00 -7.75 -4.76
CA LEU A 87 2.84 -6.91 -5.94
C LEU A 87 4.18 -6.34 -6.40
N MET A 88 5.02 -5.88 -5.49
CA MET A 88 6.39 -5.45 -5.80
C MET A 88 7.17 -6.58 -6.47
N THR A 89 7.13 -7.79 -5.92
CA THR A 89 7.78 -8.97 -6.48
C THR A 89 7.27 -9.27 -7.90
N LYS A 90 5.96 -9.20 -8.11
CA LYS A 90 5.32 -9.42 -9.43
C LYS A 90 5.86 -8.48 -10.49
N TYR A 91 6.04 -7.20 -10.16
CA TYR A 91 6.52 -6.17 -11.06
C TYR A 91 8.04 -5.96 -11.04
N GLY A 92 8.78 -6.80 -10.30
CA GLY A 92 10.24 -6.78 -10.27
C GLY A 92 10.84 -5.66 -9.44
N PHE A 93 10.12 -5.18 -8.43
CA PHE A 93 10.60 -4.20 -7.46
C PHE A 93 11.01 -4.85 -6.15
N PHE A 94 11.92 -4.20 -5.43
CA PHE A 94 12.25 -4.49 -4.05
C PHE A 94 12.63 -3.21 -3.31
N ASP A 95 12.38 -3.19 -2.00
CA ASP A 95 12.65 -2.06 -1.13
C ASP A 95 13.87 -2.30 -0.24
N ARG A 96 14.53 -1.20 0.12
CA ARG A 96 15.62 -1.14 1.09
C ARG A 96 15.48 0.14 1.89
N TYR A 97 15.92 0.12 3.15
CA TYR A 97 15.87 1.29 4.02
C TYR A 97 17.27 1.69 4.48
N GLU A 98 17.48 2.99 4.58
CA GLU A 98 18.64 3.61 5.19
C GLU A 98 18.15 4.61 6.23
N ASP A 99 18.57 4.41 7.48
CA ASP A 99 18.19 5.26 8.60
C ASP A 99 19.39 6.12 9.02
N ASP A 100 19.15 7.39 9.36
CA ASP A 100 20.15 8.33 9.83
C ASP A 100 19.60 9.26 10.93
N TYR A 101 20.51 9.93 11.62
CA TYR A 101 20.21 10.89 12.68
C TYR A 101 20.79 12.26 12.28
N PRO A 102 20.05 13.07 11.49
CA PRO A 102 20.56 14.33 10.94
C PRO A 102 20.80 15.39 12.01
N SER A 103 20.13 15.30 13.14
CA SER A 103 20.34 16.14 14.33
C SER A 103 19.81 15.45 15.58
N GLU A 104 20.13 15.98 16.76
CA GLU A 104 19.66 15.46 18.04
C GLU A 104 18.12 15.38 18.09
N GLY A 105 17.61 14.21 18.45
CA GLY A 105 16.16 13.95 18.54
C GLY A 105 15.41 13.90 17.21
N ILE A 106 16.11 13.86 16.06
CA ILE A 106 15.52 13.68 14.74
C ILE A 106 16.00 12.35 14.13
N VAL A 107 15.06 11.59 13.61
CA VAL A 107 15.32 10.36 12.85
C VAL A 107 14.96 10.63 11.39
N GLY A 108 15.85 10.27 10.47
CA GLY A 108 15.61 10.22 9.04
C GLY A 108 15.51 8.78 8.58
N THR A 109 14.54 8.45 7.74
CA THR A 109 14.41 7.16 7.08
C THR A 109 14.25 7.37 5.58
N THR A 110 15.10 6.74 4.80
CA THR A 110 15.04 6.75 3.34
C THR A 110 14.63 5.37 2.85
N CYS A 111 13.48 5.27 2.19
CA CYS A 111 13.06 4.11 1.43
C CYS A 111 13.65 4.20 0.02
N ILE A 112 14.35 3.19 -0.42
CA ILE A 112 14.94 3.07 -1.76
C ILE A 112 14.21 1.94 -2.48
N ILE A 113 13.44 2.29 -3.50
CA ILE A 113 12.77 1.33 -4.38
C ILE A 113 13.69 1.05 -5.56
N THR A 114 14.08 -0.20 -5.73
CA THR A 114 14.95 -0.65 -6.82
C THR A 114 14.17 -1.58 -7.74
N HIS A 115 14.36 -1.41 -9.04
CA HIS A 115 13.77 -2.26 -10.07
C HIS A 115 14.80 -3.24 -10.63
N ARG A 116 14.35 -4.42 -11.06
CA ARG A 116 15.17 -5.47 -11.70
C ARG A 116 16.00 -4.99 -12.89
N ALA A 117 15.56 -3.92 -13.59
CA ALA A 117 16.31 -3.31 -14.69
C ALA A 117 17.48 -2.43 -14.22
N GLY A 118 17.64 -2.21 -12.90
CA GLY A 118 18.75 -1.47 -12.30
C GLY A 118 18.47 0.00 -11.99
N HIS A 119 17.31 0.55 -12.37
CA HIS A 119 16.90 1.90 -11.95
C HIS A 119 16.40 1.88 -10.50
N LYS A 120 16.62 2.97 -9.77
CA LYS A 120 16.17 3.13 -8.38
C LYS A 120 15.73 4.55 -8.10
N GLU A 121 14.73 4.67 -7.24
CA GLU A 121 14.26 5.93 -6.69
C GLU A 121 14.25 5.90 -5.16
N SER A 122 14.35 7.05 -4.53
CA SER A 122 14.37 7.16 -3.06
C SER A 122 13.33 8.16 -2.56
N ASN A 123 12.70 7.83 -1.44
CA ASN A 123 11.80 8.71 -0.72
C ASN A 123 12.24 8.83 0.73
N ARG A 124 12.60 10.04 1.15
CA ARG A 124 13.06 10.32 2.51
C ARG A 124 11.99 11.00 3.34
N VAL A 125 11.87 10.57 4.59
CA VAL A 125 11.05 11.19 5.62
C VAL A 125 11.90 11.49 6.85
N GLN A 126 11.50 12.51 7.62
CA GLN A 126 12.14 12.89 8.88
C GLN A 126 11.08 13.20 9.91
N PHE A 127 11.32 12.81 11.16
CA PHE A 127 10.41 13.09 12.27
C PHE A 127 11.20 13.09 13.59
N ARG A 128 10.55 13.60 14.63
CA ARG A 128 11.13 13.59 15.97
C ARG A 128 11.14 12.16 16.53
N LEU A 129 12.17 11.86 17.32
CA LEU A 129 12.26 10.61 18.06
C LEU A 129 11.04 10.48 18.99
N ASP A 130 10.41 9.30 18.96
CA ASP A 130 9.23 8.99 19.78
C ASP A 130 9.65 8.52 21.18
N ASP A 131 10.27 9.42 21.95
CA ASP A 131 10.79 9.17 23.29
C ASP A 131 9.85 9.61 24.42
N LYS A 132 8.81 10.40 24.10
CA LYS A 132 7.89 11.00 25.07
C LYS A 132 6.50 10.39 24.97
N GLY A 133 5.89 10.09 26.13
CA GLY A 133 4.49 9.74 26.21
C GLY A 133 3.56 10.96 26.04
N ILE A 134 2.25 10.70 25.96
CA ILE A 134 1.21 11.73 25.79
C ILE A 134 1.28 12.82 26.88
N ALA A 135 1.73 12.47 28.09
CA ALA A 135 1.94 13.41 29.20
C ALA A 135 3.28 14.15 29.13
N GLY A 136 4.09 13.99 28.07
CA GLY A 136 5.38 14.64 27.90
C GLY A 136 6.54 14.05 28.72
N SER A 137 6.31 13.02 29.53
CA SER A 137 7.35 12.29 30.27
C SER A 137 8.01 11.24 29.38
N ILE A 138 9.32 11.00 29.59
CA ILE A 138 10.05 9.92 28.94
C ILE A 138 9.48 8.59 29.43
N ASN A 139 8.89 7.79 28.53
CA ASN A 139 8.25 6.52 28.85
C ASN A 139 8.86 5.32 28.11
N LYS A 140 9.84 5.55 27.24
CA LYS A 140 10.54 4.52 26.46
C LYS A 140 12.05 4.65 26.70
N THR A 141 12.76 3.52 26.68
CA THR A 141 14.22 3.56 26.56
C THR A 141 14.62 4.12 25.19
N GLN A 142 15.79 4.73 25.09
CA GLN A 142 16.27 5.29 23.82
C GLN A 142 16.27 4.25 22.68
N ILE A 143 16.60 2.99 22.97
CA ILE A 143 16.60 1.90 21.99
C ILE A 143 15.17 1.64 21.49
N HIS A 144 14.19 1.55 22.38
CA HIS A 144 12.78 1.34 22.00
C HIS A 144 12.20 2.54 21.25
N ALA A 145 12.56 3.75 21.64
CA ALA A 145 12.16 4.96 20.94
C ALA A 145 12.71 4.99 19.51
N ALA A 146 14.01 4.67 19.34
CA ALA A 146 14.66 4.59 18.03
C ALA A 146 13.99 3.53 17.15
N ALA A 147 13.84 2.30 17.63
CA ALA A 147 13.23 1.20 16.89
C ALA A 147 11.77 1.53 16.46
N SER A 148 10.97 2.11 17.36
CA SER A 148 9.61 2.56 17.07
C SER A 148 9.59 3.63 15.98
N SER A 149 10.50 4.61 16.06
CA SER A 149 10.61 5.70 15.09
C SER A 149 11.05 5.21 13.72
N MET A 150 12.05 4.31 13.66
CA MET A 150 12.51 3.70 12.40
C MET A 150 11.39 2.91 11.72
N THR A 151 10.68 2.03 12.45
CA THR A 151 9.57 1.25 11.89
C THR A 151 8.45 2.17 11.37
N TYR A 152 8.17 3.25 12.10
CA TYR A 152 7.23 4.27 11.64
C TYR A 152 7.71 4.94 10.35
N GLY A 153 9.00 5.31 10.29
CA GLY A 153 9.63 5.91 9.12
C GLY A 153 9.62 5.01 7.89
N GLN A 154 9.94 3.74 8.07
CA GLN A 154 9.91 2.74 7.01
C GLN A 154 8.49 2.63 6.42
N ARG A 155 7.47 2.54 7.27
CA ARG A 155 6.07 2.51 6.81
C ARG A 155 5.69 3.75 6.01
N ILE A 156 5.96 4.95 6.55
CA ILE A 156 5.55 6.20 5.89
C ILE A 156 6.32 6.43 4.59
N SER A 157 7.64 6.17 4.57
CA SER A 157 8.45 6.34 3.37
C SER A 157 8.07 5.36 2.26
N LEU A 158 7.75 4.10 2.60
CA LEU A 158 7.25 3.09 1.66
C LEU A 158 5.89 3.50 1.07
N CYS A 159 4.92 3.83 1.93
CA CYS A 159 3.59 4.25 1.48
C CYS A 159 3.66 5.47 0.54
N ARG A 160 4.53 6.44 0.85
CA ARG A 160 4.74 7.62 -0.01
C ARG A 160 5.44 7.28 -1.31
N ALA A 161 6.45 6.41 -1.28
CA ALA A 161 7.19 6.00 -2.48
C ALA A 161 6.28 5.30 -3.50
N LEU A 162 5.37 4.46 -3.04
CA LEU A 162 4.49 3.65 -3.88
C LEU A 162 3.10 4.26 -4.09
N GLY A 163 2.71 5.28 -3.31
CA GLY A 163 1.36 5.85 -3.35
C GLY A 163 0.30 4.93 -2.74
N VAL A 164 0.68 4.15 -1.71
CA VAL A 164 -0.21 3.19 -1.03
C VAL A 164 -1.36 3.91 -0.34
N ARG A 165 -2.59 3.44 -0.57
CA ARG A 165 -3.79 3.91 0.11
C ARG A 165 -4.02 3.09 1.37
N ILE A 166 -4.11 3.79 2.52
CA ILE A 166 -4.47 3.18 3.79
C ILE A 166 -5.90 3.63 4.11
N THR A 167 -6.81 2.68 4.16
CA THR A 167 -8.23 2.93 4.45
C THR A 167 -8.59 2.38 5.82
N GLU A 168 -9.66 2.91 6.41
CA GLU A 168 -10.28 2.25 7.55
C GLU A 168 -10.90 0.93 7.08
N ASP A 169 -10.96 -0.04 7.99
CA ASP A 169 -11.75 -1.24 7.76
C ASP A 169 -13.22 -0.79 7.86
N ASP A 170 -13.79 -0.46 6.73
CA ASP A 170 -15.11 0.11 6.62
C ASP A 170 -16.18 -0.98 6.54
N ASP A 171 -15.89 -2.18 7.05
CA ASP A 171 -16.82 -3.34 7.05
C ASP A 171 -17.68 -3.44 5.76
N GLY A 172 -17.08 -3.03 4.62
CA GLY A 172 -17.73 -3.01 3.32
C GLY A 172 -18.45 -1.70 2.92
N ASN A 173 -18.23 -0.59 3.62
CA ASN A 173 -18.99 0.65 3.41
C ASN A 173 -18.33 1.72 2.49
N ALA A 174 -17.05 1.57 2.08
CA ALA A 174 -16.30 2.59 1.32
C ALA A 174 -16.10 2.31 -0.18
N GLY A 175 -16.58 1.20 -0.70
CA GLY A 175 -16.69 1.02 -2.15
C GLY A 175 -18.09 1.43 -2.56
N GLY A 176 -18.26 2.38 -3.51
CA GLY A 176 -19.58 2.81 -4.03
C GLY A 176 -20.52 1.61 -4.16
N SER A 177 -21.27 1.33 -3.11
CA SER A 177 -21.89 0.06 -2.89
C SER A 177 -23.08 -0.03 -3.81
N GLN A 178 -23.05 -1.00 -4.71
CA GLN A 178 -24.30 -1.52 -5.23
C GLN A 178 -25.19 -1.82 -4.02
N ALA A 179 -26.41 -1.29 -4.02
CA ALA A 179 -27.42 -1.66 -3.05
C ALA A 179 -27.63 -3.19 -3.07
N ILE A 180 -28.16 -3.75 -2.00
CA ILE A 180 -28.54 -5.17 -1.96
C ILE A 180 -29.43 -5.51 -3.17
N THR A 181 -29.35 -6.78 -3.61
CA THR A 181 -30.18 -7.24 -4.72
C THR A 181 -31.66 -7.24 -4.34
N PRO A 182 -32.59 -7.21 -5.32
CA PRO A 182 -34.02 -7.32 -5.04
C PRO A 182 -34.37 -8.56 -4.21
N GLU A 183 -33.69 -9.70 -4.45
CA GLU A 183 -33.90 -10.94 -3.71
C GLU A 183 -33.44 -10.80 -2.25
N GLN A 184 -32.32 -10.10 -2.02
CA GLN A 184 -31.83 -9.82 -0.67
C GLN A 184 -32.76 -8.86 0.09
N SER A 185 -33.35 -7.88 -0.61
CA SER A 185 -34.33 -6.97 -0.03
C SER A 185 -35.59 -7.72 0.40
N ILE A 186 -36.11 -8.61 -0.44
CA ILE A 186 -37.26 -9.46 -0.15
C ILE A 186 -36.97 -10.33 1.06
N TRP A 187 -35.82 -10.99 1.10
CA TRP A 187 -35.40 -11.83 2.22
C TRP A 187 -35.40 -11.05 3.55
N ILE A 188 -34.89 -9.81 3.56
CA ILE A 188 -34.89 -8.96 4.76
C ILE A 188 -36.31 -8.61 5.18
N GLU A 189 -37.19 -8.29 4.27
CA GLU A 189 -38.60 -7.98 4.56
C GLU A 189 -39.33 -9.18 5.16
N GLU A 190 -39.18 -10.36 4.58
CA GLU A 190 -39.72 -11.62 5.10
C GLU A 190 -39.21 -11.92 6.51
N MET A 191 -37.92 -11.72 6.75
CA MET A 191 -37.30 -11.96 8.06
C MET A 191 -37.76 -10.93 9.12
N LEU A 192 -37.96 -9.67 8.75
CA LEU A 192 -38.53 -8.67 9.65
C LEU A 192 -39.95 -9.03 10.05
N GLU A 193 -40.77 -9.51 9.11
CA GLU A 193 -42.16 -9.95 9.34
C GLU A 193 -42.19 -11.22 10.19
N ALA A 194 -41.41 -12.23 9.85
CA ALA A 194 -41.31 -13.51 10.60
C ALA A 194 -40.83 -13.33 12.04
N THR A 195 -39.94 -12.38 12.29
CA THR A 195 -39.38 -12.13 13.64
C THR A 195 -40.14 -11.08 14.43
N GLY A 196 -41.16 -10.40 13.83
CA GLY A 196 -41.84 -9.27 14.45
C GLY A 196 -40.89 -8.09 14.80
N ALA A 197 -39.80 -7.97 14.07
CA ALA A 197 -38.80 -6.95 14.32
C ALA A 197 -39.31 -5.58 13.85
N ASP A 198 -39.12 -4.55 14.68
CA ASP A 198 -39.46 -3.16 14.36
C ASP A 198 -38.59 -2.68 13.20
N LYS A 199 -39.19 -2.51 12.02
CA LYS A 199 -38.54 -2.04 10.78
C LYS A 199 -37.82 -0.71 10.97
N ALA A 200 -38.41 0.22 11.72
CA ALA A 200 -37.78 1.54 11.94
C ALA A 200 -36.50 1.42 12.77
N LYS A 201 -36.51 0.62 13.85
CA LYS A 201 -35.31 0.36 14.65
C LYS A 201 -34.27 -0.39 13.89
N PHE A 202 -34.67 -1.34 13.01
CA PHE A 202 -33.73 -2.07 12.16
C PHE A 202 -33.05 -1.13 11.15
N LEU A 203 -33.79 -0.23 10.49
CA LEU A 203 -33.19 0.74 9.57
C LEU A 203 -32.24 1.71 10.27
N VAL A 204 -32.55 2.15 11.49
CA VAL A 204 -31.64 2.95 12.33
C VAL A 204 -30.37 2.15 12.67
N TYR A 205 -30.51 0.87 13.03
CA TYR A 205 -29.36 -0.02 13.30
C TYR A 205 -28.47 -0.21 12.08
N MET A 206 -29.07 -0.31 10.89
CA MET A 206 -28.32 -0.42 9.63
C MET A 206 -27.78 0.92 9.12
N GLY A 207 -28.23 2.05 9.68
CA GLY A 207 -27.80 3.39 9.29
C GLY A 207 -28.34 3.86 7.93
N VAL A 208 -29.50 3.32 7.49
CA VAL A 208 -30.11 3.60 6.19
C VAL A 208 -31.55 4.10 6.34
N LYS A 209 -32.09 4.72 5.30
CA LYS A 209 -33.47 5.24 5.28
C LYS A 209 -34.46 4.22 4.76
N SER A 210 -34.04 3.31 3.89
CA SER A 210 -34.88 2.24 3.34
C SER A 210 -34.09 0.93 3.24
N ILE A 211 -34.79 -0.21 3.13
CA ILE A 211 -34.15 -1.52 2.96
C ILE A 211 -33.36 -1.56 1.66
N GLY A 212 -33.87 -0.95 0.60
CA GLY A 212 -33.16 -0.88 -0.69
C GLY A 212 -31.86 -0.06 -0.68
N ASP A 213 -31.66 0.80 0.34
CA ASP A 213 -30.43 1.59 0.51
C ASP A 213 -29.34 0.82 1.27
N ILE A 214 -29.62 -0.40 1.74
CA ILE A 214 -28.65 -1.22 2.45
C ILE A 214 -27.54 -1.61 1.46
N PRO A 215 -26.26 -1.31 1.77
CA PRO A 215 -25.15 -1.73 0.94
C PRO A 215 -25.07 -3.26 0.85
N ALA A 216 -24.75 -3.82 -0.33
CA ALA A 216 -24.60 -5.27 -0.53
C ALA A 216 -23.61 -5.90 0.48
N ALA A 217 -22.55 -5.19 0.80
CA ALA A 217 -21.57 -5.60 1.81
C ALA A 217 -22.15 -5.66 3.24
N ALA A 218 -23.17 -4.89 3.55
CA ALA A 218 -23.84 -4.89 4.85
C ALA A 218 -24.94 -5.98 4.96
N PHE A 219 -25.21 -6.74 3.89
CA PHE A 219 -26.21 -7.81 3.89
C PHE A 219 -25.94 -8.87 4.95
N ASN A 220 -24.68 -9.30 5.13
CA ASN A 220 -24.32 -10.28 6.16
C ASN A 220 -24.59 -9.77 7.58
N LYS A 221 -24.38 -8.49 7.84
CA LYS A 221 -24.70 -7.84 9.13
C LYS A 221 -26.22 -7.86 9.38
N ALA A 222 -27.00 -7.50 8.35
CA ALA A 222 -28.45 -7.57 8.39
C ALA A 222 -28.94 -9.00 8.67
N LYS A 223 -28.38 -9.96 7.96
CA LYS A 223 -28.66 -11.38 8.09
C LYS A 223 -28.41 -11.91 9.51
N THR A 224 -27.23 -11.68 10.05
CA THR A 224 -26.84 -12.09 11.41
C THR A 224 -27.75 -11.48 12.48
N ALA A 225 -28.12 -10.20 12.34
CA ALA A 225 -29.01 -9.52 13.28
C ALA A 225 -30.43 -10.11 13.29
N LEU A 226 -30.97 -10.42 12.11
CA LEU A 226 -32.32 -10.99 11.97
C LEU A 226 -32.36 -12.48 12.34
N GLU A 227 -31.38 -13.27 11.97
CA GLU A 227 -31.25 -14.68 12.37
C GLU A 227 -31.08 -14.82 13.90
N GLY A 228 -30.26 -13.95 14.53
CA GLY A 228 -30.12 -13.91 15.98
C GLY A 228 -31.46 -13.59 16.68
N LYS A 229 -32.26 -12.71 16.10
CA LYS A 229 -33.58 -12.40 16.64
C LYS A 229 -34.60 -13.53 16.41
N ARG A 230 -34.53 -14.21 15.27
CA ARG A 230 -35.31 -15.41 14.96
C ARG A 230 -35.06 -16.51 15.98
N ALA A 231 -33.79 -16.78 16.29
CA ALA A 231 -33.42 -17.75 17.31
C ALA A 231 -33.95 -17.41 18.72
N ALA A 232 -34.05 -16.10 19.03
CA ALA A 232 -34.58 -15.62 20.31
C ALA A 232 -36.13 -15.70 20.42
N VAL A 233 -36.84 -15.71 19.29
CA VAL A 233 -38.33 -15.77 19.23
C VAL A 233 -38.82 -17.21 19.05
N GLY A 234 -37.92 -18.17 18.73
CA GLY A 234 -38.26 -19.60 18.64
C GLY A 234 -39.10 -19.98 17.41
N VAL A 235 -38.99 -19.22 16.31
CA VAL A 235 -39.67 -19.46 15.03
C VAL A 235 -38.65 -19.96 13.98
#